data_703937bba7ed1d40d2a784f93b066300
#
_entry.id   703937bba7ed1d40d2a784f93b066300
#
_cell.length_a   1.000
_cell.length_b   1.000
_cell.length_c   1.000
_cell.angle_alpha   90.00
_cell.angle_beta   90.00
_cell.angle_gamma   90.00
#
_symmetry.space_group_name_H-M   'P 1'
#
loop_
_entity.id
_entity.type
_entity.pdbx_description
1 polymer ?
#
loop_
_entity_poly.entity_id
_entity_poly.type
_entity_poly.pdbx_seq_one_letter_code
_entity_poly.pdbx_strand_id
1 'polypeptide(L)'
;MKRLCFVSSVAGAVSVAHREDLSSYCMSKTALNMALRLMFNQLQPMGYSFRLFHPGWVRSPKIEHSTDAISTFRDQEGNLTGKFWPWETAAAAVPQFIEDREFEDRLVLIDNEGAAWPF
;
A
#
# COMPACT_ATOMS: atom_id res chain seq x y z
N MET A 1 11.57 -0.61 20.96
CA MET A 1 10.68 -1.26 19.97
C MET A 1 11.35 -1.28 18.62
N LYS A 2 11.37 -2.40 17.94
CA LYS A 2 11.93 -2.54 16.60
C LYS A 2 10.81 -2.36 15.58
N ARG A 3 11.02 -1.47 14.61
CA ARG A 3 10.02 -1.17 13.58
C ARG A 3 10.46 -1.68 12.22
N LEU A 4 9.57 -2.38 11.55
CA LEU A 4 9.76 -2.88 10.21
C LEU A 4 8.80 -2.14 9.27
N CYS A 5 9.35 -1.52 8.24
CA CYS A 5 8.61 -0.74 7.26
C CYS A 5 8.66 -1.43 5.89
N PHE A 6 7.51 -1.60 5.26
CA PHE A 6 7.38 -2.29 3.97
C PHE A 6 6.60 -1.43 2.99
N VAL A 7 7.05 -1.39 1.76
CA VAL A 7 6.29 -0.82 0.65
C VAL A 7 5.43 -1.90 0.04
N SER A 8 4.12 -1.74 0.15
CA SER A 8 3.14 -2.67 -0.39
C SER A 8 2.22 -1.94 -1.38
N SER A 9 1.03 -2.47 -1.62
CA SER A 9 0.08 -1.87 -2.54
C SER A 9 -1.35 -2.23 -2.14
N VAL A 10 -2.27 -1.28 -2.36
CA VAL A 10 -3.71 -1.54 -2.29
C VAL A 10 -4.18 -2.54 -3.35
N ALA A 11 -3.39 -2.79 -4.39
CA ALA A 11 -3.66 -3.86 -5.35
C ALA A 11 -3.68 -5.25 -4.71
N GLY A 12 -3.05 -5.42 -3.54
CA GLY A 12 -3.11 -6.66 -2.75
C GLY A 12 -4.24 -6.71 -1.73
N ALA A 13 -5.11 -5.70 -1.69
CA ALA A 13 -6.22 -5.63 -0.75
C ALA A 13 -7.46 -6.32 -1.33
N VAL A 14 -7.67 -7.57 -0.98
CA VAL A 14 -8.76 -8.41 -1.52
C VAL A 14 -10.13 -7.82 -1.26
N SER A 15 -10.36 -7.27 -0.06
CA SER A 15 -11.68 -6.77 0.36
C SER A 15 -12.15 -5.52 -0.40
N VAL A 16 -11.24 -4.81 -1.06
CA VAL A 16 -11.54 -3.58 -1.83
C VAL A 16 -11.06 -3.69 -3.27
N ALA A 17 -10.93 -4.89 -3.78
CA ALA A 17 -10.49 -5.16 -5.15
C ALA A 17 -11.64 -4.95 -6.14
N HIS A 18 -11.72 -3.76 -6.72
CA HIS A 18 -12.75 -3.41 -7.70
C HIS A 18 -12.26 -3.45 -9.15
N ARG A 19 -11.02 -3.85 -9.36
CA ARG A 19 -10.40 -3.92 -10.69
C ARG A 19 -10.54 -5.30 -11.31
N GLU A 20 -10.43 -5.36 -12.64
CA GLU A 20 -10.53 -6.60 -13.43
C GLU A 20 -9.22 -6.97 -14.13
N ASP A 21 -8.18 -6.18 -13.93
CA ASP A 21 -6.89 -6.30 -14.62
C ASP A 21 -5.71 -6.48 -13.66
N LEU A 22 -4.51 -6.63 -14.20
CA LEU A 22 -3.26 -6.78 -13.47
C LEU A 22 -3.26 -7.94 -12.47
N SER A 23 -3.88 -9.07 -12.84
CA SER A 23 -4.06 -10.21 -11.93
C SER A 23 -2.76 -10.70 -11.30
N SER A 24 -1.70 -10.85 -12.08
CA SER A 24 -0.39 -11.30 -11.58
C SER A 24 0.21 -10.33 -10.56
N TYR A 25 0.11 -9.03 -10.83
CA TYR A 25 0.57 -8.00 -9.90
C TYR A 25 -0.26 -8.01 -8.62
N CYS A 26 -1.57 -8.04 -8.72
CA CYS A 26 -2.48 -8.10 -7.57
C CYS A 26 -2.21 -9.34 -6.71
N MET A 27 -2.05 -10.50 -7.33
CA MET A 27 -1.71 -11.74 -6.62
C MET A 27 -0.37 -11.62 -5.90
N SER A 28 0.65 -11.03 -6.52
CA SER A 28 1.96 -10.84 -5.89
C SER A 28 1.88 -9.95 -4.65
N LYS A 29 1.10 -8.89 -4.70
CA LYS A 29 0.91 -7.96 -3.57
C LYS A 29 0.01 -8.55 -2.49
N THR A 30 -0.97 -9.36 -2.85
CA THR A 30 -1.77 -10.13 -1.89
C THR A 30 -0.90 -11.14 -1.15
N ALA A 31 -0.01 -11.83 -1.86
CA ALA A 31 0.95 -12.75 -1.25
C ALA A 31 1.89 -12.03 -0.28
N LEU A 32 2.39 -10.84 -0.65
CA LEU A 32 3.20 -10.00 0.23
C LEU A 32 2.41 -9.61 1.49
N ASN A 33 1.18 -9.12 1.33
CA ASN A 33 0.33 -8.71 2.46
C ASN A 33 0.06 -9.89 3.41
N MET A 34 -0.16 -11.09 2.88
CA MET A 34 -0.34 -12.30 3.69
C MET A 34 0.95 -12.67 4.43
N ALA A 35 2.09 -12.64 3.76
CA ALA A 35 3.39 -12.91 4.39
C ALA A 35 3.65 -11.95 5.56
N LEU A 36 3.37 -10.65 5.36
CA LEU A 36 3.53 -9.63 6.40
C LEU A 36 2.56 -9.83 7.56
N ARG A 37 1.34 -10.30 7.30
CA ARG A 37 0.40 -10.69 8.36
C ARG A 37 0.95 -11.82 9.21
N LEU A 38 1.49 -12.86 8.59
CA LEU A 38 2.06 -14.01 9.31
C LEU A 38 3.30 -13.60 10.12
N MET A 39 4.17 -12.77 9.55
CA MET A 39 5.32 -12.21 10.25
C MET A 39 4.89 -11.33 11.44
N PHE A 40 3.89 -10.49 11.26
CA PHE A 40 3.34 -9.67 12.33
C PHE A 40 2.86 -10.54 13.50
N ASN A 41 2.10 -11.59 13.23
CA ASN A 41 1.59 -12.48 14.27
C ASN A 41 2.72 -13.13 15.08
N GLN A 42 3.87 -13.42 14.45
CA GLN A 42 5.02 -14.00 15.11
C GLN A 42 5.87 -12.97 15.88
N LEU A 43 6.06 -11.80 15.34
CA LEU A 43 7.08 -10.86 15.81
C LEU A 43 6.51 -9.75 16.70
N GLN A 44 5.24 -9.42 16.56
CA GLN A 44 4.61 -8.38 17.39
C GLN A 44 4.71 -8.70 18.90
N PRO A 45 4.49 -9.94 19.36
CA PRO A 45 4.68 -10.28 20.78
C PRO A 45 6.14 -10.15 21.26
N MET A 46 7.11 -10.11 20.32
CA MET A 46 8.53 -9.93 20.59
C MET A 46 8.97 -8.45 20.60
N GLY A 47 8.03 -7.52 20.53
CA GLY A 47 8.30 -6.08 20.53
C GLY A 47 8.60 -5.48 19.17
N TYR A 48 8.18 -6.13 18.09
CA TYR A 48 8.26 -5.55 16.74
C TYR A 48 6.96 -4.87 16.38
N SER A 49 7.04 -3.70 15.75
CA SER A 49 5.92 -3.05 15.08
C SER A 49 6.11 -3.05 13.57
N PHE A 50 5.02 -3.00 12.85
CA PHE A 50 5.01 -3.08 11.38
C PHE A 50 4.36 -1.83 10.80
N ARG A 51 4.90 -1.38 9.66
CA ARG A 51 4.34 -0.31 8.85
C ARG A 51 4.26 -0.77 7.40
N LEU A 52 3.06 -0.80 6.85
CA LEU A 52 2.82 -1.09 5.44
C LEU A 52 2.41 0.20 4.76
N PHE A 53 3.14 0.55 3.72
CA PHE A 53 2.99 1.80 2.99
C PHE A 53 2.57 1.53 1.55
N HIS A 54 1.49 2.17 1.14
CA HIS A 54 1.08 2.25 -0.26
C HIS A 54 1.40 3.66 -0.78
N PRO A 55 2.39 3.80 -1.68
CA PRO A 55 2.82 5.13 -2.14
C PRO A 55 1.83 5.79 -3.11
N GLY A 56 0.76 5.12 -3.47
CA GLY A 56 -0.15 5.55 -4.52
C GLY A 56 0.37 5.17 -5.90
N TRP A 57 -0.31 5.61 -6.93
CA TRP A 57 0.17 5.46 -8.30
C TRP A 57 1.20 6.53 -8.59
N VAL A 58 2.45 6.15 -8.48
CA VAL A 58 3.59 7.03 -8.69
C VAL A 58 3.96 7.03 -10.17
N ARG A 59 4.12 8.20 -10.75
CA ARG A 59 4.62 8.34 -12.12
C ARG A 59 6.04 7.77 -12.20
N SER A 60 6.22 6.85 -13.13
CA SER A 60 7.52 6.32 -13.50
C SER A 60 7.66 6.35 -15.02
N PRO A 61 8.88 6.29 -15.56
CA PRO A 61 9.08 6.25 -17.02
C PRO A 61 8.31 5.12 -17.72
N LYS A 62 8.03 4.03 -17.04
CA LYS A 62 7.21 2.92 -17.55
C LYS A 62 5.73 3.27 -17.66
N ILE A 63 5.23 4.14 -16.78
CA ILE A 63 3.81 4.48 -16.67
C ILE A 63 3.46 5.75 -17.45
N GLU A 64 4.42 6.63 -17.67
CA GLU A 64 4.21 7.88 -18.42
C GLU A 64 3.64 7.66 -19.82
N HIS A 65 3.88 6.51 -20.42
CA HIS A 65 3.43 6.16 -21.77
C HIS A 65 2.20 5.24 -21.81
N SER A 66 1.64 4.85 -20.65
CA SER A 66 0.48 3.97 -20.57
C SER A 66 -0.77 4.78 -20.24
N THR A 67 -1.55 5.10 -21.25
CA THR A 67 -2.88 5.71 -21.09
C THR A 67 -3.89 4.73 -20.49
N ASP A 68 -3.67 3.44 -20.64
CA ASP A 68 -4.59 2.37 -20.20
C ASP A 68 -4.61 2.20 -18.69
N ALA A 69 -3.51 2.53 -18.00
CA ALA A 69 -3.41 2.40 -16.56
C ALA A 69 -4.33 3.36 -15.78
N ILE A 70 -4.61 4.54 -16.33
CA ILE A 70 -5.44 5.57 -15.68
C ILE A 70 -6.89 5.10 -15.49
N SER A 71 -7.41 4.32 -16.44
CA SER A 71 -8.80 3.84 -16.43
C SER A 71 -9.08 2.80 -15.34
N THR A 72 -8.04 2.28 -14.68
CA THR A 72 -8.18 1.18 -13.73
C THR A 72 -8.05 1.57 -12.27
N PHE A 73 -7.72 2.85 -11.98
CA PHE A 73 -7.56 3.32 -10.61
C PHE A 73 -8.90 3.54 -9.94
N ARG A 74 -9.07 2.86 -8.82
CA ARG A 74 -10.28 2.96 -8.02
C ARG A 74 -9.94 3.27 -6.57
N ASP A 75 -10.83 4.02 -5.93
CA ASP A 75 -10.80 4.22 -4.49
C ASP A 75 -11.38 3.00 -3.75
N GLN A 76 -11.50 3.12 -2.43
CA GLN A 76 -12.05 2.04 -1.59
C GLN A 76 -13.52 1.73 -1.90
N GLU A 77 -14.27 2.69 -2.40
CA GLU A 77 -15.68 2.57 -2.78
C GLU A 77 -15.87 2.05 -4.21
N GLY A 78 -14.77 1.89 -4.97
CA GLY A 78 -14.79 1.41 -6.34
C GLY A 78 -14.97 2.49 -7.41
N ASN A 79 -14.88 3.78 -7.03
CA ASN A 79 -14.96 4.89 -7.99
C ASN A 79 -13.64 5.07 -8.72
N LEU A 80 -13.70 5.36 -10.03
CA LEU A 80 -12.51 5.67 -10.82
C LEU A 80 -11.91 7.00 -10.35
N THR A 81 -10.66 7.00 -9.98
CA THR A 81 -9.95 8.19 -9.52
C THR A 81 -9.06 8.80 -10.60
N GLY A 82 -8.46 7.99 -11.45
CA GLY A 82 -7.54 8.42 -12.50
C GLY A 82 -6.34 9.23 -12.00
N LYS A 83 -6.00 9.14 -10.71
CA LYS A 83 -5.04 10.02 -10.07
C LYS A 83 -3.65 9.42 -10.06
N PHE A 84 -2.71 10.11 -10.71
CA PHE A 84 -1.28 9.87 -10.60
C PHE A 84 -0.65 10.82 -9.60
N TRP A 85 0.33 10.32 -8.86
CA TRP A 85 1.14 11.11 -7.95
C TRP A 85 2.54 11.30 -8.52
N PRO A 86 3.12 12.50 -8.45
CA PRO A 86 4.55 12.64 -8.69
C PRO A 86 5.32 11.85 -7.63
N TRP A 87 6.49 11.32 -8.00
CA TRP A 87 7.31 10.50 -7.10
C TRP A 87 7.73 11.27 -5.84
N GLU A 88 7.85 12.60 -5.94
CA GLU A 88 8.17 13.49 -4.83
C GLU A 88 7.13 13.43 -3.70
N THR A 89 5.86 13.21 -4.05
CA THR A 89 4.79 13.05 -3.05
C THR A 89 5.00 11.80 -2.20
N ALA A 90 5.34 10.68 -2.84
CA ALA A 90 5.65 9.46 -2.12
C ALA A 90 6.91 9.62 -1.26
N ALA A 91 7.96 10.24 -1.80
CA ALA A 91 9.19 10.49 -1.08
C ALA A 91 8.98 11.39 0.13
N ALA A 92 8.13 12.42 0.03
CA ALA A 92 7.79 13.30 1.14
C ALA A 92 6.98 12.62 2.25
N ALA A 93 6.16 11.64 1.91
CA ALA A 93 5.35 10.90 2.88
C ALA A 93 6.15 9.86 3.68
N VAL A 94 7.26 9.37 3.15
CA VAL A 94 8.06 8.30 3.77
C VAL A 94 8.58 8.67 5.17
N PRO A 95 9.19 9.83 5.42
CA PRO A 95 9.67 10.19 6.76
C PRO A 95 8.54 10.19 7.78
N GLN A 96 7.40 10.80 7.46
CA GLN A 96 6.24 10.83 8.35
C GLN A 96 5.72 9.41 8.62
N PHE A 97 5.61 8.59 7.60
CA PHE A 97 5.20 7.19 7.73
C PHE A 97 6.13 6.40 8.67
N ILE A 98 7.44 6.62 8.59
CA ILE A 98 8.42 5.96 9.45
C ILE A 98 8.31 6.45 10.91
N GLU A 99 8.04 7.73 11.11
CA GLU A 99 8.00 8.36 12.44
C GLU A 99 6.65 8.19 13.14
N ASP A 100 5.59 7.96 12.38
CA ASP A 100 4.24 7.81 12.91
C ASP A 100 4.16 6.66 13.92
N ARG A 101 3.50 6.92 15.05
CA ARG A 101 3.30 5.97 16.15
C ARG A 101 1.90 5.36 16.17
N GLU A 102 1.03 5.81 15.30
CA GLU A 102 -0.31 5.28 15.20
C GLU A 102 -0.30 3.83 14.68
N PHE A 103 -1.20 3.02 15.17
CA PHE A 103 -1.36 1.61 14.75
C PHE A 103 -0.16 0.69 15.00
N GLU A 104 0.65 0.95 16.05
CA GLU A 104 1.77 0.05 16.39
C GLU A 104 1.33 -1.33 16.88
N ASP A 105 0.12 -1.43 17.41
CA ASP A 105 -0.49 -2.65 17.94
C ASP A 105 -1.17 -3.54 16.89
N ARG A 106 -1.26 -3.07 15.66
CA ARG A 106 -1.96 -3.78 14.57
C ARG A 106 -1.29 -3.58 13.23
N LEU A 107 -1.60 -4.47 12.30
CA LEU A 107 -1.12 -4.39 10.92
C LEU A 107 -2.11 -3.57 10.08
N VAL A 108 -1.64 -2.44 9.56
CA VAL A 108 -2.44 -1.52 8.74
C VAL A 108 -1.66 -1.14 7.48
N LEU A 109 -2.35 -1.02 6.37
CA LEU A 109 -1.82 -0.47 5.14
C LEU A 109 -2.21 1.01 5.05
N ILE A 110 -1.23 1.89 5.03
CA ILE A 110 -1.42 3.35 5.00
C ILE A 110 -0.99 3.89 3.64
N ASP A 111 -1.81 4.73 3.05
CA ASP A 111 -1.47 5.37 1.78
C ASP A 111 -0.67 6.68 1.95
N ASN A 112 -0.30 7.30 0.83
CA ASN A 112 0.48 8.54 0.81
C ASN A 112 -0.31 9.78 1.30
N GLU A 113 -1.60 9.66 1.51
CA GLU A 113 -2.46 10.69 2.12
C GLU A 113 -2.71 10.43 3.61
N GLY A 114 -2.17 9.34 4.17
CA GLY A 114 -2.35 8.95 5.55
C GLY A 114 -3.61 8.13 5.82
N ALA A 115 -4.36 7.73 4.80
CA ALA A 115 -5.56 6.93 4.96
C ALA A 115 -5.23 5.45 5.14
N ALA A 116 -5.93 4.78 6.05
CA ALA A 116 -5.83 3.34 6.26
C ALA A 116 -6.71 2.58 5.27
N TRP A 117 -6.14 1.51 4.71
CA TRP A 117 -6.84 0.62 3.79
C TRP A 117 -7.04 -0.76 4.42
N PRO A 118 -8.22 -1.36 4.26
CA PRO A 118 -8.43 -2.77 4.58
C PRO A 118 -7.74 -3.65 3.54
N PHE A 119 -7.43 -4.88 3.91
CA PHE A 119 -6.82 -5.84 2.98
C PHE A 119 -7.14 -7.31 3.30
#